data_1cf084f81ec8dd9052935812aff82941
#
_entry.id   1cf084f81ec8dd9052935812aff82941
#
_cell.length_a   1.000
_cell.length_b   1.000
_cell.length_c   1.000
_cell.angle_alpha   90.00
_cell.angle_beta   90.00
_cell.angle_gamma   90.00
#
_symmetry.space_group_name_H-M   'P 1'
#
loop_
_entity.id
_entity.type
_entity.pdbx_description
1 polymer ?
#
loop_
_entity_poly.entity_id
_entity_poly.type
_entity_poly.pdbx_seq_one_letter_code
_entity_poly.pdbx_strand_id
1 'polypeptide(L)'
;ERGLGLIELLVALAIGSVLIVGAVYVYSQSRSTYRVSDTVARLQEDARYAMSVIEPELQLAGYYGFSNSPDDFKFITGGSTSTFMSAARMLASRPAVVGLPSSYQTCGNNFAVDLVATVEGSNDAYTLACAPLAGVGGARPNTDTLTIRRAALAPQAVATAGRLQLLVSRLSPTNQFVYADGN
;
A
#
# COMPACT_ATOMS: atom_id res chain seq x y z
N GLU A 1 67.03 -33.21 -33.68
CA GLU A 1 65.80 -32.41 -33.51
C GLU A 1 64.62 -33.27 -33.92
N ARG A 2 63.71 -33.55 -32.98
CA ARG A 2 62.46 -34.30 -33.25
C ARG A 2 61.40 -33.30 -33.65
N GLY A 3 60.97 -33.32 -34.91
CA GLY A 3 59.83 -32.51 -35.36
C GLY A 3 58.52 -33.00 -34.75
N LEU A 4 57.64 -32.07 -34.40
CA LEU A 4 56.25 -32.38 -33.97
C LEU A 4 55.52 -33.17 -35.02
N GLY A 5 54.96 -34.32 -34.64
CA GLY A 5 54.18 -35.17 -35.55
C GLY A 5 52.79 -34.53 -35.78
N LEU A 6 52.25 -34.72 -37.00
CA LEU A 6 50.93 -34.20 -37.37
C LEU A 6 49.81 -34.70 -36.43
N ILE A 7 50.00 -35.89 -35.89
CA ILE A 7 49.04 -36.49 -34.92
C ILE A 7 49.08 -35.79 -33.55
N GLU A 8 50.27 -35.35 -33.07
CA GLU A 8 50.40 -34.60 -31.83
C GLU A 8 49.70 -33.26 -31.93
N LEU A 9 49.79 -32.60 -33.08
CA LEU A 9 49.10 -31.32 -33.32
C LEU A 9 47.58 -31.49 -33.35
N LEU A 10 47.06 -32.56 -33.97
CA LEU A 10 45.63 -32.85 -33.97
C LEU A 10 45.11 -33.16 -32.56
N VAL A 11 45.82 -33.94 -31.78
CA VAL A 11 45.40 -34.26 -30.41
C VAL A 11 45.44 -33.00 -29.53
N ALA A 12 46.48 -32.17 -29.66
CA ALA A 12 46.57 -30.92 -28.90
C ALA A 12 45.44 -29.96 -29.28
N LEU A 13 45.06 -29.85 -30.55
CA LEU A 13 43.95 -29.04 -31.00
C LEU A 13 42.60 -29.57 -30.49
N ALA A 14 42.37 -30.89 -30.48
CA ALA A 14 41.19 -31.52 -29.97
C ALA A 14 41.02 -31.24 -28.45
N ILE A 15 42.07 -31.45 -27.67
CA ILE A 15 42.08 -31.18 -26.21
C ILE A 15 41.87 -29.69 -25.99
N GLY A 16 42.55 -28.83 -26.71
CA GLY A 16 42.44 -27.36 -26.56
C GLY A 16 40.99 -26.89 -26.86
N SER A 17 40.34 -27.43 -27.89
CA SER A 17 38.96 -27.06 -28.22
C SER A 17 37.97 -27.46 -27.11
N VAL A 18 38.11 -28.63 -26.52
CA VAL A 18 37.27 -29.09 -25.41
C VAL A 18 37.43 -28.20 -24.18
N LEU A 19 38.68 -27.81 -23.87
CA LEU A 19 38.96 -26.93 -22.75
C LEU A 19 38.35 -25.53 -22.97
N ILE A 20 38.45 -24.97 -24.17
CA ILE A 20 37.87 -23.67 -24.51
C ILE A 20 36.33 -23.73 -24.38
N VAL A 21 35.68 -24.75 -24.91
CA VAL A 21 34.22 -24.94 -24.80
C VAL A 21 33.82 -25.05 -23.33
N GLY A 22 34.54 -25.82 -22.52
CA GLY A 22 34.32 -25.94 -21.10
C GLY A 22 34.45 -24.59 -20.36
N ALA A 23 35.49 -23.84 -20.67
CA ALA A 23 35.72 -22.52 -20.08
C ALA A 23 34.62 -21.52 -20.45
N VAL A 24 34.17 -21.48 -21.70
CA VAL A 24 33.06 -20.62 -22.15
C VAL A 24 31.76 -21.01 -21.48
N TYR A 25 31.50 -22.31 -21.34
CA TYR A 25 30.30 -22.79 -20.64
C TYR A 25 30.28 -22.33 -19.18
N VAL A 26 31.37 -22.54 -18.43
CA VAL A 26 31.49 -22.11 -17.03
C VAL A 26 31.32 -20.58 -16.90
N TYR A 27 31.97 -19.83 -17.80
CA TYR A 27 31.83 -18.36 -17.82
C TYR A 27 30.39 -17.92 -18.06
N SER A 28 29.72 -18.53 -19.07
CA SER A 28 28.31 -18.23 -19.36
C SER A 28 27.39 -18.54 -18.18
N GLN A 29 27.57 -19.69 -17.56
CA GLN A 29 26.82 -20.10 -16.38
C GLN A 29 27.06 -19.15 -15.19
N SER A 30 28.30 -18.79 -14.95
CA SER A 30 28.66 -17.84 -13.88
C SER A 30 27.99 -16.50 -14.11
N ARG A 31 28.04 -15.97 -15.34
CA ARG A 31 27.36 -14.71 -15.68
C ARG A 31 25.84 -14.76 -15.46
N SER A 32 25.19 -15.88 -15.79
CA SER A 32 23.75 -16.08 -15.53
C SER A 32 23.46 -16.07 -14.03
N THR A 33 24.26 -16.79 -13.25
CA THR A 33 24.14 -16.82 -11.78
C THR A 33 24.29 -15.44 -11.15
N TYR A 34 25.26 -14.64 -11.59
CA TYR A 34 25.43 -13.27 -11.11
C TYR A 34 24.22 -12.39 -11.41
N ARG A 35 23.64 -12.48 -12.60
CA ARG A 35 22.43 -11.72 -12.94
C ARG A 35 21.23 -12.10 -12.08
N VAL A 36 21.03 -13.40 -11.85
CA VAL A 36 19.95 -13.89 -10.98
C VAL A 36 20.18 -13.40 -9.55
N SER A 37 21.41 -13.50 -9.04
CA SER A 37 21.76 -13.04 -7.68
C SER A 37 21.52 -11.54 -7.52
N ASP A 38 21.92 -10.70 -8.48
CA ASP A 38 21.68 -9.26 -8.46
C ASP A 38 20.17 -8.94 -8.49
N THR A 39 19.41 -9.65 -9.31
CA THR A 39 17.94 -9.47 -9.37
C THR A 39 17.28 -9.86 -8.04
N VAL A 40 17.70 -10.96 -7.43
CA VAL A 40 17.18 -11.40 -6.12
C VAL A 40 17.55 -10.41 -5.03
N ALA A 41 18.77 -9.88 -5.04
CA ALA A 41 19.20 -8.89 -4.05
C ALA A 41 18.36 -7.61 -4.14
N ARG A 42 18.09 -7.10 -5.34
CA ARG A 42 17.21 -5.94 -5.56
C ARG A 42 15.79 -6.22 -5.12
N LEU A 43 15.25 -7.40 -5.44
CA LEU A 43 13.90 -7.79 -5.00
C LEU A 43 13.80 -7.83 -3.47
N GLN A 44 14.84 -8.32 -2.79
CA GLN A 44 14.87 -8.35 -1.32
C GLN A 44 14.93 -6.94 -0.73
N GLU A 45 15.67 -6.02 -1.35
CA GLU A 45 15.74 -4.62 -0.93
C GLU A 45 14.39 -3.92 -1.10
N ASP A 46 13.77 -4.08 -2.28
CA ASP A 46 12.44 -3.54 -2.56
C ASP A 46 11.37 -4.10 -1.61
N ALA A 47 11.43 -5.41 -1.33
CA ALA A 47 10.51 -6.04 -0.38
C ALA A 47 10.70 -5.52 1.05
N ARG A 48 11.94 -5.33 1.51
CA ARG A 48 12.22 -4.72 2.82
C ARG A 48 11.71 -3.30 2.90
N TYR A 49 11.91 -2.51 1.85
CA TYR A 49 11.40 -1.15 1.79
C TYR A 49 9.86 -1.14 1.84
N ALA A 50 9.21 -1.95 1.04
CA ALA A 50 7.76 -2.06 1.04
C ALA A 50 7.22 -2.45 2.43
N MET A 51 7.82 -3.44 3.08
CA MET A 51 7.44 -3.84 4.44
C MET A 51 7.67 -2.74 5.47
N SER A 52 8.76 -1.99 5.37
CA SER A 52 9.04 -0.87 6.30
C SER A 52 8.02 0.26 6.20
N VAL A 53 7.34 0.40 5.06
CA VAL A 53 6.26 1.38 4.86
C VAL A 53 4.90 0.81 5.27
N ILE A 54 4.62 -0.43 4.91
CA ILE A 54 3.30 -1.05 5.13
C ILE A 54 3.09 -1.45 6.59
N GLU A 55 4.12 -1.99 7.24
CA GLU A 55 4.01 -2.51 8.62
C GLU A 55 3.55 -1.45 9.63
N PRO A 56 4.14 -0.24 9.70
CA PRO A 56 3.66 0.81 10.60
C PRO A 56 2.22 1.26 10.32
N GLU A 57 1.83 1.32 9.04
CA GLU A 57 0.47 1.69 8.66
C GLU A 57 -0.55 0.62 9.07
N LEU A 58 -0.19 -0.67 8.91
CA LEU A 58 -1.02 -1.78 9.38
C LEU A 58 -1.14 -1.82 10.89
N GLN A 59 -0.07 -1.55 11.63
CA GLN A 59 -0.10 -1.49 13.10
C GLN A 59 -1.01 -0.37 13.61
N LEU A 60 -1.16 0.69 12.83
CA LEU A 60 -2.03 1.83 13.15
C LEU A 60 -3.43 1.71 12.54
N ALA A 61 -3.71 0.64 11.79
CA ALA A 61 -5.03 0.42 11.22
C ALA A 61 -6.11 0.38 12.32
N GLY A 62 -7.17 1.15 12.13
CA GLY A 62 -8.20 1.27 13.16
C GLY A 62 -7.82 2.12 14.37
N TYR A 63 -6.70 2.81 14.33
CA TYR A 63 -6.38 3.78 15.37
C TYR A 63 -7.23 5.04 15.20
N TYR A 64 -8.11 5.28 16.17
CA TYR A 64 -9.01 6.44 16.19
C TYR A 64 -8.88 7.25 17.50
N GLY A 65 -7.67 7.31 18.04
CA GLY A 65 -7.39 8.04 19.28
C GLY A 65 -7.79 7.26 20.53
N PHE A 66 -8.67 7.81 21.35
CA PHE A 66 -9.06 7.19 22.64
C PHE A 66 -10.27 6.24 22.54
N SER A 67 -10.88 6.12 21.38
CA SER A 67 -11.97 5.17 21.14
C SER A 67 -11.49 4.00 20.31
N ASN A 68 -11.98 2.83 20.68
CA ASN A 68 -11.78 1.58 19.95
C ASN A 68 -13.11 0.97 19.47
N SER A 69 -14.23 1.69 19.68
CA SER A 69 -15.55 1.28 19.21
C SER A 69 -16.05 2.19 18.08
N PRO A 70 -16.29 1.65 16.88
CA PRO A 70 -16.85 2.43 15.78
C PRO A 70 -18.24 3.01 16.09
N ASP A 71 -19.02 2.33 16.94
CA ASP A 71 -20.40 2.70 17.25
C ASP A 71 -20.51 3.93 18.15
N ASP A 72 -19.42 4.33 18.80
CA ASP A 72 -19.37 5.49 19.68
C ASP A 72 -19.28 6.84 18.92
N PHE A 73 -19.10 6.79 17.59
CA PHE A 73 -18.90 8.01 16.81
C PHE A 73 -20.20 8.59 16.27
N LYS A 74 -20.28 9.91 16.31
CA LYS A 74 -21.32 10.71 15.68
C LYS A 74 -20.72 11.57 14.59
N PHE A 75 -21.47 11.84 13.56
CA PHE A 75 -21.11 12.82 12.54
C PHE A 75 -21.83 14.14 12.81
N ILE A 76 -21.10 15.22 12.89
CA ILE A 76 -21.62 16.58 13.11
C ILE A 76 -21.18 17.48 11.98
N THR A 77 -22.12 18.12 11.34
CA THR A 77 -21.90 19.14 10.30
C THR A 77 -22.53 20.45 10.77
N GLY A 78 -21.81 21.58 10.65
CA GLY A 78 -22.38 22.91 10.86
C GLY A 78 -23.18 23.09 12.14
N GLY A 79 -22.83 22.37 13.20
CA GLY A 79 -23.37 22.58 14.56
C GLY A 79 -24.78 22.00 14.86
N SER A 80 -25.46 21.36 13.92
CA SER A 80 -26.87 21.04 14.14
C SER A 80 -27.32 19.57 14.03
N THR A 81 -26.61 18.70 13.36
CA THR A 81 -27.12 17.33 13.14
C THR A 81 -26.11 16.28 13.52
N SER A 82 -26.34 15.59 14.63
CA SER A 82 -25.54 14.43 14.99
C SER A 82 -26.25 13.14 14.57
N THR A 83 -25.60 12.35 13.71
CA THR A 83 -26.07 11.02 13.35
C THR A 83 -25.09 10.00 13.90
N PHE A 84 -25.60 9.01 14.66
CA PHE A 84 -24.78 7.91 15.11
C PHE A 84 -24.31 7.09 13.93
N MET A 85 -23.03 6.81 13.90
CA MET A 85 -22.40 5.95 12.88
C MET A 85 -22.47 4.51 13.39
N SER A 86 -23.57 3.82 13.09
CA SER A 86 -23.63 2.39 13.34
C SER A 86 -22.83 1.64 12.29
N ALA A 87 -22.23 0.51 12.67
CA ALA A 87 -21.51 -0.39 11.77
C ALA A 87 -22.29 -0.70 10.46
N ALA A 88 -23.61 -0.78 10.55
CA ALA A 88 -24.48 -1.01 9.40
C ALA A 88 -24.58 0.19 8.43
N ARG A 89 -24.19 1.39 8.83
CA ARG A 89 -24.24 2.60 7.99
C ARG A 89 -22.94 2.92 7.28
N MET A 90 -21.84 2.30 7.68
CA MET A 90 -20.50 2.65 7.23
C MET A 90 -20.07 1.98 5.94
N LEU A 91 -20.86 1.10 5.36
CA LEU A 91 -20.55 0.47 4.08
C LEU A 91 -20.61 1.51 2.95
N ALA A 92 -19.58 1.52 2.10
CA ALA A 92 -19.47 2.44 0.95
C ALA A 92 -20.70 2.40 0.01
N SER A 93 -21.39 1.26 -0.06
CA SER A 93 -22.61 1.07 -0.85
C SER A 93 -23.89 1.60 -0.21
N ARG A 94 -23.83 2.06 1.05
CA ARG A 94 -24.99 2.62 1.77
C ARG A 94 -25.19 4.09 1.43
N PRO A 95 -26.40 4.65 1.65
CA PRO A 95 -26.60 6.09 1.53
C PRO A 95 -25.61 6.87 2.37
N ALA A 96 -25.09 7.95 1.81
CA ALA A 96 -24.14 8.80 2.50
C ALA A 96 -24.71 9.33 3.81
N VAL A 97 -23.84 9.50 4.81
CA VAL A 97 -24.20 10.19 6.05
C VAL A 97 -24.63 11.62 5.69
N VAL A 98 -25.76 12.06 6.24
CA VAL A 98 -26.29 13.40 5.99
C VAL A 98 -25.27 14.45 6.43
N GLY A 99 -24.94 15.38 5.53
CA GLY A 99 -24.00 16.46 5.77
C GLY A 99 -22.53 16.10 5.46
N LEU A 100 -22.24 14.87 5.02
CA LEU A 100 -20.89 14.56 4.54
C LEU A 100 -20.68 15.19 3.15
N PRO A 101 -19.70 16.09 2.98
CA PRO A 101 -19.43 16.74 1.70
C PRO A 101 -19.09 15.73 0.60
N SER A 102 -19.48 16.04 -0.63
CA SER A 102 -19.27 15.17 -1.80
C SER A 102 -17.78 14.86 -2.05
N SER A 103 -16.88 15.75 -1.67
CA SER A 103 -15.43 15.53 -1.77
C SER A 103 -14.94 14.32 -0.96
N TYR A 104 -15.66 13.95 0.11
CA TYR A 104 -15.35 12.76 0.92
C TYR A 104 -16.10 11.50 0.50
N GLN A 105 -16.92 11.62 -0.53
CA GLN A 105 -17.74 10.51 -1.07
C GLN A 105 -17.19 9.94 -2.39
N THR A 106 -16.07 10.47 -2.87
CA THR A 106 -15.52 10.11 -4.20
C THR A 106 -15.13 8.63 -4.31
N CYS A 107 -14.69 8.02 -3.22
CA CYS A 107 -14.34 6.59 -3.19
C CYS A 107 -15.48 5.66 -2.77
N GLY A 108 -16.62 6.22 -2.46
CA GLY A 108 -17.84 5.56 -1.96
C GLY A 108 -18.53 6.44 -0.92
N ASN A 109 -19.85 6.30 -0.78
CA ASN A 109 -20.68 7.21 0.00
C ASN A 109 -20.19 7.47 1.44
N ASN A 110 -19.63 6.47 2.11
CA ASN A 110 -19.15 6.58 3.49
C ASN A 110 -17.68 6.21 3.62
N PHE A 111 -16.95 6.14 2.52
CA PHE A 111 -15.58 5.64 2.49
C PHE A 111 -14.65 6.34 3.50
N ALA A 112 -14.73 7.66 3.60
CA ALA A 112 -13.86 8.44 4.48
C ALA A 112 -14.18 8.28 5.97
N VAL A 113 -15.39 7.83 6.31
CA VAL A 113 -15.88 7.70 7.68
C VAL A 113 -16.17 6.24 8.07
N ASP A 114 -15.81 5.29 7.22
CA ASP A 114 -15.95 3.87 7.51
C ASP A 114 -14.88 3.41 8.50
N LEU A 115 -15.28 3.28 9.75
CA LEU A 115 -14.39 2.86 10.83
C LEU A 115 -14.38 1.34 11.03
N VAL A 116 -15.28 0.62 10.39
CA VAL A 116 -15.38 -0.84 10.50
C VAL A 116 -14.39 -1.52 9.57
N ALA A 117 -14.31 -1.05 8.34
CA ALA A 117 -13.39 -1.57 7.34
C ALA A 117 -12.01 -0.88 7.46
N THR A 118 -11.31 -1.17 8.52
CA THR A 118 -9.99 -0.57 8.81
C THR A 118 -8.91 -0.99 7.84
N VAL A 119 -9.00 -2.22 7.35
CA VAL A 119 -8.11 -2.79 6.34
C VAL A 119 -8.96 -3.51 5.30
N GLU A 120 -8.82 -3.14 4.06
CA GLU A 120 -9.47 -3.78 2.92
C GLU A 120 -8.44 -4.10 1.85
N GLY A 121 -8.56 -5.27 1.25
CA GLY A 121 -7.71 -5.70 0.14
C GLY A 121 -8.52 -6.05 -1.10
N SER A 122 -7.92 -5.87 -2.26
CA SER A 122 -8.47 -6.34 -3.54
C SER A 122 -7.38 -7.05 -4.32
N ASN A 123 -7.69 -8.24 -4.81
CA ASN A 123 -6.78 -9.07 -5.60
C ASN A 123 -6.89 -8.68 -7.08
N ASP A 124 -5.76 -8.47 -7.73
CA ASP A 124 -5.61 -8.16 -9.16
C ASP A 124 -6.45 -6.95 -9.66
N ALA A 125 -6.99 -6.12 -8.77
CA ALA A 125 -7.87 -5.04 -9.17
C ALA A 125 -7.83 -3.83 -8.21
N TYR A 126 -8.08 -2.65 -8.78
CA TYR A 126 -8.44 -1.46 -8.02
C TYR A 126 -9.96 -1.30 -8.04
N THR A 127 -10.62 -1.52 -6.91
CA THR A 127 -12.09 -1.59 -6.81
C THR A 127 -12.75 -0.34 -6.25
N LEU A 128 -11.98 0.67 -5.85
CA LEU A 128 -12.55 1.91 -5.34
C LEU A 128 -13.16 2.77 -6.45
N ALA A 129 -14.22 3.50 -6.15
CA ALA A 129 -14.89 4.40 -7.10
C ALA A 129 -14.04 5.64 -7.44
N CYS A 130 -13.13 6.06 -6.56
CA CYS A 130 -12.23 7.18 -6.80
C CYS A 130 -11.08 6.78 -7.73
N ALA A 131 -10.58 7.75 -8.49
CA ALA A 131 -9.37 7.55 -9.27
C ALA A 131 -8.17 7.26 -8.34
N PRO A 132 -7.28 6.33 -8.70
CA PRO A 132 -6.01 6.15 -8.00
C PRO A 132 -5.21 7.45 -8.06
N LEU A 133 -4.35 7.68 -7.07
CA LEU A 133 -3.67 8.97 -6.87
C LEU A 133 -3.04 9.49 -8.17
N ALA A 134 -3.52 10.64 -8.64
CA ALA A 134 -2.99 11.27 -9.85
C ALA A 134 -1.53 11.69 -9.63
N GLY A 135 -0.67 11.47 -10.62
CA GLY A 135 0.74 11.89 -10.62
C GLY A 135 1.75 10.78 -10.26
N VAL A 136 1.32 9.63 -9.77
CA VAL A 136 2.20 8.48 -9.48
C VAL A 136 1.93 7.28 -10.40
N GLY A 137 1.26 7.51 -11.53
CA GLY A 137 0.99 6.46 -12.52
C GLY A 137 -0.26 5.61 -12.25
N GLY A 138 -1.01 5.90 -11.20
CA GLY A 138 -2.22 5.17 -10.85
C GLY A 138 -1.96 3.74 -10.34
N ALA A 139 -3.03 2.98 -10.11
CA ALA A 139 -2.91 1.56 -9.82
C ALA A 139 -2.49 0.81 -11.09
N ARG A 140 -1.46 -0.02 -10.98
CA ARG A 140 -1.05 -0.89 -12.07
C ARG A 140 -2.16 -1.91 -12.35
N PRO A 141 -2.46 -2.21 -13.62
CA PRO A 141 -3.34 -3.32 -13.95
C PRO A 141 -2.80 -4.64 -13.38
N ASN A 142 -3.69 -5.50 -12.90
CA ASN A 142 -3.36 -6.82 -12.35
C ASN A 142 -2.38 -6.76 -11.16
N THR A 143 -2.56 -5.78 -10.28
CA THR A 143 -1.84 -5.72 -9.00
C THR A 143 -2.83 -5.68 -7.85
N ASP A 144 -2.43 -6.24 -6.73
CA ASP A 144 -3.19 -6.17 -5.50
C ASP A 144 -3.21 -4.75 -4.96
N THR A 145 -4.30 -4.40 -4.31
CA THR A 145 -4.45 -3.11 -3.64
C THR A 145 -4.76 -3.30 -2.18
N LEU A 146 -4.21 -2.43 -1.35
CA LEU A 146 -4.43 -2.41 0.08
C LEU A 146 -4.91 -1.01 0.50
N THR A 147 -6.04 -0.96 1.16
CA THR A 147 -6.60 0.26 1.74
C THR A 147 -6.55 0.16 3.25
N ILE A 148 -5.91 1.14 3.88
CA ILE A 148 -5.79 1.22 5.34
C ILE A 148 -6.44 2.53 5.80
N ARG A 149 -7.31 2.45 6.80
CA ARG A 149 -7.96 3.61 7.40
C ARG A 149 -7.50 3.79 8.82
N ARG A 150 -7.06 5.00 9.15
CA ARG A 150 -6.66 5.41 10.48
C ARG A 150 -6.76 6.92 10.65
N ALA A 151 -6.80 7.39 11.88
CA ALA A 151 -6.60 8.80 12.17
C ALA A 151 -5.14 9.21 11.93
N ALA A 152 -4.92 10.47 11.58
CA ALA A 152 -3.58 11.04 11.52
C ALA A 152 -2.97 11.09 12.93
N LEU A 153 -1.66 10.80 13.02
CA LEU A 153 -0.95 10.80 14.31
C LEU A 153 -0.72 12.21 14.87
N ALA A 154 -0.74 13.23 14.02
CA ALA A 154 -0.56 14.61 14.46
C ALA A 154 -1.90 15.20 14.91
N PRO A 155 -2.10 15.39 16.24
CA PRO A 155 -3.32 16.02 16.73
C PRO A 155 -3.38 17.48 16.29
N GLN A 156 -4.59 17.94 15.95
CA GLN A 156 -4.85 19.34 15.66
C GLN A 156 -5.49 19.97 16.91
N ALA A 157 -4.94 21.10 17.34
CA ALA A 157 -5.47 21.81 18.50
C ALA A 157 -6.78 22.54 18.21
N VAL A 158 -7.01 22.90 16.96
CA VAL A 158 -8.19 23.65 16.50
C VAL A 158 -8.72 22.99 15.24
N ALA A 159 -10.04 22.97 15.09
CA ALA A 159 -10.68 22.48 13.88
C ALA A 159 -10.25 23.30 12.67
N THR A 160 -9.78 22.62 11.62
CA THR A 160 -9.34 23.25 10.38
C THR A 160 -10.48 23.26 9.38
N ALA A 161 -10.81 24.44 8.85
CA ALA A 161 -11.86 24.58 7.86
C ALA A 161 -11.63 23.71 6.61
N GLY A 162 -12.70 23.14 6.08
CA GLY A 162 -12.67 22.29 4.90
C GLY A 162 -12.05 20.90 5.11
N ARG A 163 -11.81 20.49 6.35
CA ARG A 163 -11.27 19.16 6.67
C ARG A 163 -12.22 18.33 7.53
N LEU A 164 -12.31 17.06 7.20
CA LEU A 164 -12.92 16.07 8.07
C LEU A 164 -11.94 15.74 9.20
N GLN A 165 -12.40 15.87 10.44
CA GLN A 165 -11.59 15.68 11.64
C GLN A 165 -12.31 14.75 12.61
N LEU A 166 -11.51 14.00 13.36
CA LEU A 166 -12.01 13.12 14.40
C LEU A 166 -11.75 13.78 15.76
N LEU A 167 -12.82 14.18 16.44
CA LEU A 167 -12.76 14.68 17.80
C LEU A 167 -12.96 13.53 18.78
N VAL A 168 -11.92 13.22 19.54
CA VAL A 168 -11.93 12.18 20.55
C VAL A 168 -11.60 12.79 21.90
N SER A 169 -12.46 12.59 22.88
CA SER A 169 -12.28 13.14 24.22
C SER A 169 -12.52 12.08 25.29
N ARG A 170 -11.66 12.05 26.30
CA ARG A 170 -11.84 11.21 27.49
C ARG A 170 -12.96 11.73 28.43
N LEU A 171 -13.26 13.01 28.33
CA LEU A 171 -14.23 13.68 29.19
C LEU A 171 -15.62 13.77 28.57
N SER A 172 -15.72 13.57 27.27
CA SER A 172 -16.99 13.57 26.56
C SER A 172 -17.48 12.11 26.34
N PRO A 173 -18.74 11.82 26.62
CA PRO A 173 -19.29 10.49 26.40
C PRO A 173 -19.47 10.15 24.91
N THR A 174 -19.18 11.09 24.01
CA THR A 174 -19.39 10.90 22.58
C THR A 174 -18.19 11.37 21.76
N ASN A 175 -17.59 10.44 21.06
CA ASN A 175 -16.61 10.73 20.02
C ASN A 175 -17.33 11.19 18.75
N GLN A 176 -16.74 12.11 17.99
CA GLN A 176 -17.43 12.76 16.88
C GLN A 176 -16.51 12.94 15.68
N PHE A 177 -17.04 12.73 14.49
CA PHE A 177 -16.49 13.30 13.28
C PHE A 177 -17.03 14.71 13.11
N VAL A 178 -16.14 15.67 13.00
CA VAL A 178 -16.48 17.07 12.79
C VAL A 178 -15.96 17.50 11.42
N TYR A 179 -16.84 18.07 10.64
CA TYR A 179 -16.46 18.80 9.43
C TYR A 179 -16.63 20.29 9.72
N ALA A 180 -15.54 21.03 9.64
CA ALA A 180 -15.56 22.47 9.82
C ALA A 180 -15.79 23.14 8.46
N ASP A 181 -16.90 23.87 8.32
CA ASP A 181 -17.33 24.52 7.06
C ASP A 181 -16.53 25.78 6.75
N GLY A 182 -15.66 26.23 7.63
CA GLY A 182 -14.87 27.44 7.44
C GLY A 182 -15.56 28.72 7.93
N ASN A 183 -16.68 28.61 8.62
CA ASN A 183 -17.35 29.74 9.33
C ASN A 183 -17.11 29.67 10.82
#